data_c49f65f12a8f648512c4bdc0aa2555a6
#
_entry.id   c49f65f12a8f648512c4bdc0aa2555a6
#
_cell.length_a   1.000
_cell.length_b   1.000
_cell.length_c   1.000
_cell.angle_alpha   90.00
_cell.angle_beta   90.00
_cell.angle_gamma   90.00
#
_symmetry.space_group_name_H-M   'P 1'
#
loop_
_entity.id
_entity.type
_entity.pdbx_description
1 polymer ?
#
loop_
_entity_poly.entity_id
_entity_poly.type
_entity_poly.pdbx_seq_one_letter_code
_entity_poly.pdbx_strand_id
1 'polypeptide(L)'
;MSADCIFCKIISGAIPAKKIFEDADFITFHDIKPMAKVHFLIVPKLHVETLKDCTETHQALLGKMLLLAPQLAAEQGLTGFKTLINTGREGGQEVFHIHMHVFGG
;
A
#
# COMPACT_ATOMS: atom_id res chain seq x y z
N MET A 1 6.59 7.34 14.36
CA MET A 1 6.54 5.99 13.80
C MET A 1 6.17 4.99 14.88
N SER A 2 5.24 4.12 14.62
CA SER A 2 4.81 3.13 15.60
C SER A 2 5.75 1.93 15.59
N ALA A 3 6.30 1.58 16.75
CA ALA A 3 7.15 0.40 16.89
C ALA A 3 6.37 -0.91 16.66
N ASP A 4 5.03 -0.85 16.81
CA ASP A 4 4.16 -2.01 16.63
C ASP A 4 3.61 -2.13 15.22
N CYS A 5 3.90 -1.18 14.34
CA CYS A 5 3.38 -1.19 12.98
C CYS A 5 4.17 -2.19 12.13
N ILE A 6 3.47 -3.22 11.65
CA ILE A 6 4.10 -4.26 10.82
C ILE A 6 4.66 -3.66 9.52
N PHE A 7 3.97 -2.67 8.93
CA PHE A 7 4.47 -2.04 7.71
C PHE A 7 5.70 -1.19 7.97
N CYS A 8 5.76 -0.50 9.10
CA CYS A 8 6.98 0.22 9.50
C CYS A 8 8.15 -0.74 9.66
N LYS A 9 7.88 -1.95 10.17
CA LYS A 9 8.92 -2.98 10.31
C LYS A 9 9.38 -3.50 8.96
N ILE A 10 8.48 -3.61 7.99
CA ILE A 10 8.84 -4.00 6.63
C ILE A 10 9.67 -2.90 5.98
N ILE A 11 9.27 -1.65 6.16
CA ILE A 11 9.99 -0.48 5.63
C ILE A 11 11.42 -0.43 6.16
N SER A 12 11.60 -0.71 7.44
CA SER A 12 12.92 -0.69 8.07
C SER A 12 13.76 -1.92 7.77
N GLY A 13 13.17 -2.95 7.17
CA GLY A 13 13.86 -4.21 6.89
C GLY A 13 13.86 -5.19 8.04
N ALA A 14 13.17 -4.88 9.15
CA ALA A 14 13.11 -5.78 10.31
C ALA A 14 12.29 -7.04 10.02
N ILE A 15 11.31 -6.94 9.11
CA ILE A 15 10.49 -8.06 8.67
C ILE A 15 10.60 -8.17 7.15
N PRO A 16 10.84 -9.38 6.60
CA PRO A 16 10.92 -9.54 5.15
C PRO A 16 9.55 -9.43 4.48
N ALA A 17 9.55 -9.04 3.21
CA ALA A 17 8.37 -9.03 2.37
C ALA A 17 8.80 -9.29 0.93
N LYS A 18 7.89 -9.80 0.11
CA LYS A 18 8.16 -10.03 -1.30
C LYS A 18 7.95 -8.72 -2.06
N LYS A 19 8.99 -7.90 -2.08
CA LYS A 19 8.92 -6.57 -2.67
C LYS A 19 8.80 -6.62 -4.18
N ILE A 20 8.00 -5.69 -4.71
CA ILE A 20 7.83 -5.46 -6.14
C ILE A 20 8.56 -4.19 -6.54
N PHE A 21 8.52 -3.18 -5.69
CA PHE A 21 9.02 -1.84 -5.99
C PHE A 21 9.31 -1.10 -4.70
N GLU A 22 10.29 -0.24 -4.74
CA GLU A 22 10.61 0.63 -3.60
C GLU A 22 11.30 1.89 -4.11
N ASP A 23 10.87 3.05 -3.58
CA ASP A 23 11.56 4.31 -3.82
C ASP A 23 11.63 5.09 -2.51
N ALA A 24 11.92 6.39 -2.58
CA ALA A 24 12.06 7.21 -1.38
C ALA A 24 10.76 7.34 -0.60
N ASP A 25 9.62 7.25 -1.28
CA ASP A 25 8.31 7.52 -0.67
C ASP A 25 7.45 6.28 -0.45
N PHE A 26 7.68 5.21 -1.19
CA PHE A 26 6.80 4.03 -1.18
C PHE A 26 7.57 2.73 -1.14
N ILE A 27 6.93 1.72 -0.58
CA ILE A 27 7.33 0.33 -0.72
C ILE A 27 6.11 -0.46 -1.17
N THR A 28 6.29 -1.39 -2.10
CA THR A 28 5.20 -2.23 -2.58
C THR A 28 5.62 -3.69 -2.47
N PHE A 29 4.68 -4.54 -2.10
CA PHE A 29 4.95 -5.96 -1.91
C PHE A 29 3.68 -6.77 -2.08
N HIS A 30 3.84 -8.06 -2.37
CA HIS A 30 2.71 -8.97 -2.54
C HIS A 30 1.98 -9.17 -1.22
N ASP A 31 0.64 -9.20 -1.30
CA ASP A 31 -0.18 -9.53 -0.14
C ASP A 31 -0.03 -11.01 0.17
N ILE A 32 0.11 -11.36 1.45
CA ILE A 32 0.25 -12.75 1.88
C ILE A 32 -1.07 -13.51 1.84
N LYS A 33 -2.20 -12.80 1.77
CA LYS A 33 -3.53 -13.38 1.65
C LYS A 33 -4.23 -12.78 0.44
N PRO A 34 -3.79 -13.14 -0.78
CA PRO A 34 -4.31 -12.48 -1.98
C PRO A 34 -5.78 -12.76 -2.22
N MET A 35 -6.49 -11.72 -2.65
CA MET A 35 -7.90 -11.80 -3.01
C MET A 35 -8.09 -12.08 -4.50
N ALA A 36 -7.00 -12.12 -5.27
CA ALA A 36 -7.04 -12.33 -6.70
C ALA A 36 -5.71 -12.96 -7.13
N LYS A 37 -5.60 -13.32 -8.39
CA LYS A 37 -4.40 -13.93 -8.94
C LYS A 37 -3.17 -13.05 -8.71
N VAL A 38 -3.33 -11.73 -8.87
CA VAL A 38 -2.32 -10.75 -8.53
C VAL A 38 -2.91 -9.82 -7.48
N HIS A 39 -2.21 -9.64 -6.37
CA HIS A 39 -2.64 -8.76 -5.30
C HIS A 39 -1.42 -8.21 -4.58
N PHE A 40 -1.21 -6.91 -4.69
CA PHE A 40 -0.09 -6.26 -4.00
C PHE A 40 -0.55 -5.01 -3.27
N LEU A 41 0.29 -4.52 -2.37
CA LEU A 41 0.02 -3.35 -1.56
C LEU A 41 1.00 -2.25 -1.92
N ILE A 42 0.50 -1.02 -2.01
CA ILE A 42 1.33 0.17 -2.13
C ILE A 42 1.28 0.89 -0.78
N VAL A 43 2.43 1.01 -0.14
CA VAL A 43 2.53 1.49 1.24
C VAL A 43 3.44 2.71 1.28
N PRO A 44 2.93 3.89 1.70
CA PRO A 44 3.80 5.04 1.91
C PRO A 44 4.80 4.77 3.03
N LYS A 45 6.03 5.22 2.87
CA LYS A 45 7.02 5.09 3.94
C LYS A 45 6.70 6.00 5.12
N LEU A 46 6.03 7.14 4.84
CA LEU A 46 5.51 8.00 5.89
C LEU A 46 4.36 7.28 6.61
N HIS A 47 4.44 7.18 7.93
CA HIS A 47 3.39 6.53 8.72
C HIS A 47 2.23 7.48 8.94
N VAL A 48 1.09 7.19 8.31
CA VAL A 48 -0.20 7.83 8.58
C VAL A 48 -1.17 6.68 8.80
N GLU A 49 -1.96 6.73 9.86
CA GLU A 49 -2.78 5.57 10.23
C GLU A 49 -3.90 5.29 9.25
N THR A 50 -4.67 6.30 8.89
CA THR A 50 -5.82 6.13 8.00
C THR A 50 -5.91 7.28 7.00
N LEU A 51 -6.74 7.07 5.97
CA LEU A 51 -7.03 8.13 5.02
C LEU A 51 -7.68 9.35 5.70
N LYS A 52 -8.46 9.11 6.77
CA LYS A 52 -9.10 10.18 7.53
C LYS A 52 -8.09 11.12 8.20
N ASP A 53 -6.89 10.62 8.45
CA ASP A 53 -5.82 11.41 9.09
C ASP A 53 -5.01 12.19 8.07
N CYS A 54 -5.24 11.97 6.78
CA CYS A 54 -4.54 12.68 5.73
C CYS A 54 -5.10 14.10 5.58
N THR A 55 -4.22 15.03 5.22
CA THR A 55 -4.56 16.44 5.01
C THR A 55 -4.01 16.89 3.66
N GLU A 56 -4.15 18.20 3.36
CA GLU A 56 -3.61 18.76 2.13
C GLU A 56 -2.10 18.53 2.01
N THR A 57 -1.39 18.40 3.13
CA THR A 57 0.05 18.14 3.08
C THR A 57 0.37 16.78 2.50
N HIS A 58 -0.60 15.87 2.45
CA HIS A 58 -0.44 14.53 1.90
C HIS A 58 -0.95 14.41 0.46
N GLN A 59 -1.44 15.50 -0.13
CA GLN A 59 -2.07 15.47 -1.44
C GLN A 59 -1.13 14.93 -2.53
N ALA A 60 0.10 15.43 -2.59
CA ALA A 60 1.06 14.97 -3.57
C ALA A 60 1.42 13.49 -3.35
N LEU A 61 1.55 13.07 -2.10
CA LEU A 61 1.86 11.68 -1.75
C LEU A 61 0.74 10.75 -2.22
N LEU A 62 -0.52 11.11 -1.95
CA LEU A 62 -1.67 10.30 -2.33
C LEU A 62 -1.84 10.23 -3.84
N GLY A 63 -1.61 11.33 -4.54
CA GLY A 63 -1.65 11.34 -6.00
C GLY A 63 -0.59 10.45 -6.60
N LYS A 64 0.62 10.49 -6.06
CA LYS A 64 1.70 9.62 -6.51
C LYS A 64 1.36 8.15 -6.26
N MET A 65 0.78 7.85 -5.10
CA MET A 65 0.35 6.49 -4.78
C MET A 65 -0.64 5.95 -5.82
N LEU A 66 -1.63 6.76 -6.18
CA LEU A 66 -2.62 6.37 -7.18
C LEU A 66 -1.99 6.14 -8.55
N LEU A 67 -1.03 6.96 -8.94
CA LEU A 67 -0.38 6.83 -10.24
C LEU A 67 0.57 5.64 -10.32
N LEU A 68 1.10 5.18 -9.18
CA LEU A 68 1.90 3.97 -9.14
C LEU A 68 1.09 2.72 -9.46
N ALA A 69 -0.20 2.72 -9.14
CA ALA A 69 -1.03 1.53 -9.30
C ALA A 69 -1.09 1.03 -10.76
N PRO A 70 -1.42 1.84 -11.76
CA PRO A 70 -1.43 1.35 -13.13
C PRO A 70 -0.05 0.94 -13.64
N GLN A 71 0.98 1.67 -13.23
CA GLN A 71 2.35 1.33 -13.65
C GLN A 71 2.74 -0.06 -13.16
N LEU A 72 2.55 -0.32 -11.87
CA LEU A 72 2.95 -1.60 -11.28
C LEU A 72 2.01 -2.72 -11.69
N ALA A 73 0.72 -2.44 -11.85
CA ALA A 73 -0.24 -3.42 -12.33
C ALA A 73 0.16 -3.93 -13.73
N ALA A 74 0.55 -3.02 -14.62
CA ALA A 74 0.99 -3.41 -15.95
C ALA A 74 2.24 -4.29 -15.90
N GLU A 75 3.18 -3.97 -15.00
CA GLU A 75 4.39 -4.77 -14.82
C GLU A 75 4.08 -6.17 -14.30
N GLN A 76 2.98 -6.32 -13.56
CA GLN A 76 2.51 -7.61 -13.07
C GLN A 76 1.60 -8.33 -14.08
N GLY A 77 1.45 -7.79 -15.27
CA GLY A 77 0.69 -8.43 -16.33
C GLY A 77 -0.81 -8.19 -16.30
N LEU A 78 -1.27 -7.22 -15.51
CA LEU A 78 -2.69 -6.91 -15.41
C LEU A 78 -3.12 -5.91 -16.49
N THR A 79 -4.21 -6.23 -17.20
CA THR A 79 -4.82 -5.30 -18.15
C THR A 79 -5.95 -4.51 -17.50
N GLY A 80 -6.48 -5.00 -16.37
CA GLY A 80 -7.46 -4.31 -15.56
C GLY A 80 -7.27 -4.71 -14.12
N PHE A 81 -7.66 -3.84 -13.19
CA PHE A 81 -7.43 -4.09 -11.77
C PHE A 81 -8.34 -3.21 -10.91
N LYS A 82 -8.42 -3.58 -9.64
CA LYS A 82 -9.12 -2.77 -8.64
C LYS A 82 -8.12 -2.14 -7.71
N THR A 83 -8.44 -0.93 -7.26
CA THR A 83 -7.70 -0.26 -6.20
C THR A 83 -8.64 -0.08 -5.01
N LEU A 84 -8.12 -0.35 -3.81
CA LEU A 84 -8.93 -0.32 -2.60
C LEU A 84 -8.11 0.23 -1.44
N ILE A 85 -8.66 1.26 -0.77
CA ILE A 85 -8.12 1.76 0.48
C ILE A 85 -9.19 1.59 1.54
N ASN A 86 -8.95 0.70 2.50
CA ASN A 86 -9.83 0.52 3.63
C ASN A 86 -9.53 1.62 4.66
N THR A 87 -10.56 2.26 5.17
CA THR A 87 -10.40 3.39 6.09
C THR A 87 -11.15 3.11 7.38
N GLY A 88 -10.40 2.95 8.46
CA GLY A 88 -10.96 2.67 9.77
C GLY A 88 -11.40 1.23 9.93
N ARG A 89 -11.67 0.84 11.17
CA ARG A 89 -12.04 -0.54 11.49
C ARG A 89 -13.32 -0.96 10.78
N GLU A 90 -14.32 -0.09 10.78
CA GLU A 90 -15.60 -0.38 10.12
C GLU A 90 -15.48 -0.43 8.60
N GLY A 91 -14.44 0.18 8.05
CA GLY A 91 -14.12 0.09 6.63
C GLY A 91 -13.26 -1.11 6.27
N GLY A 92 -12.95 -1.98 7.24
CA GLY A 92 -12.18 -3.18 6.99
C GLY A 92 -10.68 -3.02 7.10
N GLN A 93 -10.21 -1.90 7.62
CA GLN A 93 -8.77 -1.68 7.77
C GLN A 93 -8.23 -2.55 8.91
N GLU A 94 -7.22 -3.37 8.60
CA GLU A 94 -6.61 -4.26 9.59
C GLU A 94 -5.27 -3.72 10.08
N VAL A 95 -4.47 -3.16 9.20
CA VAL A 95 -3.19 -2.54 9.57
C VAL A 95 -3.33 -1.03 9.52
N PHE A 96 -3.07 -0.36 10.66
CA PHE A 96 -3.25 1.08 10.77
C PHE A 96 -2.00 1.84 10.37
N HIS A 97 -1.67 1.66 9.12
CA HIS A 97 -0.69 2.37 8.34
C HIS A 97 -1.30 2.41 6.94
N ILE A 98 -1.64 3.58 6.46
CA ILE A 98 -2.39 3.72 5.20
C ILE A 98 -1.73 2.92 4.08
N HIS A 99 -2.54 2.22 3.30
CA HIS A 99 -2.05 1.43 2.18
C HIS A 99 -3.17 1.21 1.17
N MET A 100 -2.77 0.98 -0.07
CA MET A 100 -3.72 0.72 -1.15
C MET A 100 -3.52 -0.69 -1.66
N HIS A 101 -4.60 -1.46 -1.68
CA HIS A 101 -4.62 -2.76 -2.34
C HIS A 101 -4.79 -2.56 -3.83
N VAL A 102 -4.01 -3.28 -4.63
CA VAL A 102 -4.14 -3.35 -6.08
C VAL A 102 -4.25 -4.81 -6.44
N PHE A 103 -5.35 -5.21 -7.08
CA PHE A 103 -5.56 -6.62 -7.35
C PHE A 103 -6.41 -6.85 -8.59
N GLY A 104 -6.19 -8.01 -9.23
CA GLY A 104 -6.89 -8.40 -10.44
C GLY A 104 -6.37 -9.72 -10.98
N GLY A 105 -6.91 -10.10 -12.11
CA GLY A 105 -6.50 -11.33 -12.80
C GLY A 105 -7.36 -12.55 -12.52
#